data_dbf0c8918af3d22cfa45e6aff9be8cf9
#
_entry.id   dbf0c8918af3d22cfa45e6aff9be8cf9
#
_cell.length_a   1.000
_cell.length_b   1.000
_cell.length_c   1.000
_cell.angle_alpha   90.00
_cell.angle_beta   90.00
_cell.angle_gamma   90.00
#
_symmetry.space_group_name_H-M   'P 1'
#
loop_
_entity.id
_entity.type
_entity.pdbx_description
1 polymer ?
#
loop_
_entity_poly.entity_id
_entity_poly.type
_entity_poly.pdbx_seq_one_letter_code
_entity_poly.pdbx_strand_id
1 'polypeptide(L)'
;MMQEIDHNHDQLAFEMRRALLEDAPQPDVNRAFEQFKQRTGIRQSKWATLRPYVAVAAAACIAALCYLVFAFGGEERGKAMEARQRQLAKIGNVVYVADDNRNVISLSVDGKMIDLAANHGNGKSGFVLTADKLVSLFDMSEDNRDEATLSVPHGQIATIMLDDSTRITLNAGSKLVFPCHFDKEGMRKVSLQGEGYFEVKHDEHRPFVVNGRQLAVTVLGTVFDVRCFDQEQPRVALLEGKVSVEVDQQPTILEPGQIAMVGASGFVSVETADIDQVLGWKNGLFYFDGQSLREIMMEMGRWYNMSVVFASNHHIDERLHFSMERSVSVAEAIRQLQLICTASIQVKPGQNTIIVK
;
A
#
# COMPACT_ATOMS: atom_id res chain seq x y z
N MET A 1 -7.34 16.38 -44.65
CA MET A 1 -8.20 17.57 -44.96
C MET A 1 -9.54 17.55 -44.18
N MET A 2 -9.90 16.52 -43.48
CA MET A 2 -11.12 16.45 -42.65
C MET A 2 -10.88 16.55 -41.14
N GLN A 3 -9.63 16.45 -40.68
CA GLN A 3 -9.28 16.60 -39.24
C GLN A 3 -8.86 18.03 -38.82
N GLU A 4 -8.57 18.92 -39.76
CA GLU A 4 -8.23 20.32 -39.43
C GLU A 4 -9.44 21.24 -39.28
N ILE A 5 -10.63 20.81 -39.75
CA ILE A 5 -11.86 21.62 -39.66
C ILE A 5 -12.51 21.54 -38.28
N ASP A 6 -12.34 20.43 -37.59
CA ASP A 6 -12.95 20.19 -36.26
C ASP A 6 -12.21 20.97 -35.15
N HIS A 7 -10.89 21.10 -35.25
CA HIS A 7 -10.07 21.79 -34.24
C HIS A 7 -10.31 23.32 -34.21
N ASN A 8 -10.66 23.88 -35.36
CA ASN A 8 -10.93 25.33 -35.49
C ASN A 8 -12.31 25.71 -34.98
N HIS A 9 -13.28 24.79 -35.02
CA HIS A 9 -14.65 25.02 -34.51
C HIS A 9 -14.70 25.01 -32.97
N ASP A 10 -13.96 24.12 -32.32
CA ASP A 10 -13.88 24.03 -30.88
C ASP A 10 -13.12 25.21 -30.26
N GLN A 11 -12.09 25.69 -30.94
CA GLN A 11 -11.32 26.86 -30.49
C GLN A 11 -12.14 28.15 -30.62
N LEU A 12 -12.90 28.30 -31.69
CA LEU A 12 -13.81 29.44 -31.88
C LEU A 12 -14.96 29.43 -30.85
N ALA A 13 -15.51 28.25 -30.56
CA ALA A 13 -16.57 28.09 -29.54
C ALA A 13 -16.04 28.39 -28.12
N PHE A 14 -14.81 28.06 -27.84
CA PHE A 14 -14.14 28.37 -26.56
C PHE A 14 -13.88 29.88 -26.41
N GLU A 15 -13.37 30.54 -27.47
CA GLU A 15 -13.13 31.98 -27.45
C GLU A 15 -14.43 32.80 -27.37
N MET A 16 -15.50 32.40 -28.08
CA MET A 16 -16.79 33.02 -27.97
C MET A 16 -17.42 32.86 -26.57
N ARG A 17 -17.23 31.70 -25.93
CA ARG A 17 -17.69 31.45 -24.56
C ARG A 17 -16.91 32.27 -23.53
N ARG A 18 -15.62 32.47 -23.76
CA ARG A 18 -14.75 33.30 -22.93
C ARG A 18 -15.13 34.78 -23.03
N ALA A 19 -15.34 35.29 -24.24
CA ALA A 19 -15.78 36.66 -24.49
C ALA A 19 -17.17 36.99 -23.88
N LEU A 20 -18.10 36.02 -23.94
CA LEU A 20 -19.42 36.13 -23.30
C LEU A 20 -19.38 36.13 -21.77
N LEU A 21 -18.34 35.55 -21.17
CA LEU A 21 -18.15 35.52 -19.71
C LEU A 21 -17.36 36.74 -19.20
N GLU A 22 -16.51 37.35 -20.05
CA GLU A 22 -15.75 38.55 -19.71
C GLU A 22 -16.58 39.84 -19.81
N ASP A 23 -17.64 39.89 -20.68
CA ASP A 23 -18.52 41.06 -20.86
C ASP A 23 -19.80 41.03 -20.00
N ALA A 24 -20.05 39.99 -19.23
CA ALA A 24 -21.19 39.96 -18.34
C ALA A 24 -20.89 40.78 -17.08
N PRO A 25 -21.70 41.87 -16.81
CA PRO A 25 -21.51 42.64 -15.59
C PRO A 25 -21.65 41.71 -14.39
N GLN A 26 -20.59 41.60 -13.60
CA GLN A 26 -20.63 40.79 -12.39
C GLN A 26 -21.77 41.30 -11.49
N PRO A 27 -22.72 40.44 -11.09
CA PRO A 27 -23.81 40.87 -10.23
C PRO A 27 -23.22 41.32 -8.90
N ASP A 28 -23.56 42.54 -8.49
CA ASP A 28 -23.19 43.05 -7.18
C ASP A 28 -23.94 42.24 -6.11
N VAL A 29 -23.30 41.17 -5.66
CA VAL A 29 -23.83 40.22 -4.68
C VAL A 29 -24.20 40.93 -3.37
N ASN A 30 -23.46 41.97 -3.00
CA ASN A 30 -23.74 42.75 -1.79
C ASN A 30 -25.03 43.55 -1.94
N ARG A 31 -25.24 44.15 -3.11
CA ARG A 31 -26.46 44.92 -3.41
C ARG A 31 -27.70 44.03 -3.50
N ALA A 32 -27.56 42.85 -4.09
CA ALA A 32 -28.62 41.84 -4.17
C ALA A 32 -28.97 41.29 -2.77
N PHE A 33 -27.99 41.11 -1.91
CA PHE A 33 -28.14 40.60 -0.54
C PHE A 33 -28.80 41.67 0.38
N GLU A 34 -28.47 42.97 0.24
CA GLU A 34 -29.12 44.05 0.98
C GLU A 34 -30.58 44.26 0.53
N GLN A 35 -30.88 44.14 -0.78
CA GLN A 35 -32.26 44.14 -1.27
C GLN A 35 -33.08 42.95 -0.77
N PHE A 36 -32.48 41.78 -0.65
CA PHE A 36 -33.11 40.60 -0.06
C PHE A 36 -33.44 40.83 1.43
N LYS A 37 -32.51 41.40 2.21
CA LYS A 37 -32.72 41.73 3.62
C LYS A 37 -33.88 42.72 3.81
N GLN A 38 -33.97 43.74 2.94
CA GLN A 38 -35.07 44.73 3.02
C GLN A 38 -36.43 44.13 2.67
N ARG A 39 -36.49 43.19 1.72
CA ARG A 39 -37.74 42.54 1.30
C ARG A 39 -38.24 41.46 2.28
N THR A 40 -37.37 40.78 2.99
CA THR A 40 -37.72 39.65 3.84
C THR A 40 -37.97 40.03 5.30
N GLY A 41 -37.68 41.27 5.70
CA GLY A 41 -37.96 41.75 7.07
C GLY A 41 -37.19 40.97 8.16
N ILE A 42 -36.10 40.33 7.81
CA ILE A 42 -35.28 39.51 8.74
C ILE A 42 -34.62 40.47 9.74
N ARG A 43 -35.24 40.63 10.89
CA ARG A 43 -34.67 41.30 12.06
C ARG A 43 -33.42 40.57 12.48
N GLN A 44 -32.30 41.28 12.68
CA GLN A 44 -31.07 40.71 13.19
C GLN A 44 -31.37 39.93 14.51
N SER A 45 -31.46 38.66 14.41
CA SER A 45 -31.57 37.78 15.56
C SER A 45 -30.22 37.76 16.30
N LYS A 46 -30.25 37.69 17.64
CA LYS A 46 -29.08 37.54 18.53
C LYS A 46 -28.15 36.34 18.21
N TRP A 47 -28.43 35.63 17.12
CA TRP A 47 -27.64 34.53 16.57
C TRP A 47 -26.29 34.96 15.94
N ALA A 48 -26.16 36.26 15.57
CA ALA A 48 -24.92 36.75 14.97
C ALA A 48 -23.74 36.76 15.97
N THR A 49 -24.01 36.94 17.25
CA THR A 49 -23.00 36.91 18.33
C THR A 49 -22.62 35.51 18.76
N LEU A 50 -23.44 34.50 18.45
CA LEU A 50 -23.17 33.08 18.80
C LEU A 50 -22.45 32.33 17.69
N ARG A 51 -22.38 32.85 16.46
CA ARG A 51 -21.73 32.18 15.31
C ARG A 51 -20.30 31.73 15.58
N PRO A 52 -19.38 32.52 16.16
CA PRO A 52 -18.04 32.07 16.40
C PRO A 52 -17.98 30.92 17.41
N TYR A 53 -18.82 30.92 18.44
CA TYR A 53 -18.86 29.86 19.46
C TYR A 53 -19.48 28.56 18.93
N VAL A 54 -20.47 28.63 18.04
CA VAL A 54 -21.08 27.48 17.36
C VAL A 54 -20.08 26.86 16.38
N ALA A 55 -19.31 27.67 15.64
CA ALA A 55 -18.29 27.19 14.73
C ALA A 55 -17.14 26.49 15.49
N VAL A 56 -16.70 27.05 16.63
CA VAL A 56 -15.66 26.43 17.48
C VAL A 56 -16.19 25.14 18.13
N ALA A 57 -17.43 25.13 18.61
CA ALA A 57 -18.05 23.93 19.16
C ALA A 57 -18.23 22.82 18.11
N ALA A 58 -18.66 23.17 16.89
CA ALA A 58 -18.77 22.23 15.78
C ALA A 58 -17.40 21.66 15.37
N ALA A 59 -16.36 22.50 15.28
CA ALA A 59 -14.99 22.06 15.00
C ALA A 59 -14.45 21.13 16.10
N ALA A 60 -14.70 21.45 17.38
CA ALA A 60 -14.33 20.61 18.51
C ALA A 60 -15.08 19.27 18.51
N CYS A 61 -16.38 19.26 18.16
CA CYS A 61 -17.16 18.02 18.01
C CYS A 61 -16.66 17.16 16.86
N ILE A 62 -16.32 17.77 15.71
CA ILE A 62 -15.76 17.06 14.56
C ILE A 62 -14.37 16.48 14.91
N ALA A 63 -13.50 17.26 15.57
CA ALA A 63 -12.19 16.79 16.03
C ALA A 63 -12.32 15.65 17.05
N ALA A 64 -13.26 15.74 18.01
CA ALA A 64 -13.55 14.69 18.97
C ALA A 64 -14.12 13.44 18.28
N LEU A 65 -14.99 13.58 17.28
CA LEU A 65 -15.52 12.47 16.49
C LEU A 65 -14.43 11.80 15.66
N CYS A 66 -13.56 12.59 15.01
CA CYS A 66 -12.40 12.09 14.27
C CYS A 66 -11.43 11.36 15.22
N TYR A 67 -11.16 11.91 16.40
CA TYR A 67 -10.34 11.27 17.42
C TYR A 67 -10.96 9.95 17.90
N LEU A 68 -12.28 9.92 18.18
CA LEU A 68 -13.00 8.71 18.55
C LEU A 68 -12.97 7.66 17.44
N VAL A 69 -13.22 8.05 16.17
CA VAL A 69 -13.14 7.14 15.02
C VAL A 69 -11.72 6.60 14.82
N PHE A 70 -10.70 7.42 15.05
CA PHE A 70 -9.30 7.01 14.93
C PHE A 70 -8.86 6.14 16.11
N ALA A 71 -9.20 6.53 17.35
CA ALA A 71 -8.83 5.79 18.56
C ALA A 71 -9.59 4.46 18.71
N PHE A 72 -10.88 4.43 18.39
CA PHE A 72 -11.72 3.23 18.54
C PHE A 72 -11.79 2.39 17.24
N GLY A 73 -11.61 2.98 16.07
CA GLY A 73 -11.66 2.23 14.79
C GLY A 73 -10.55 1.20 14.64
N GLY A 74 -9.36 1.45 15.21
CA GLY A 74 -8.25 0.48 15.23
C GLY A 74 -8.51 -0.67 16.20
N GLU A 75 -9.11 -0.39 17.35
CA GLU A 75 -9.40 -1.39 18.38
C GLU A 75 -10.56 -2.30 17.98
N GLU A 76 -11.60 -1.78 17.34
CA GLU A 76 -12.71 -2.59 16.83
C GLU A 76 -12.28 -3.51 15.69
N ARG A 77 -11.39 -3.03 14.79
CA ARG A 77 -10.81 -3.87 13.72
C ARG A 77 -9.97 -5.01 14.29
N GLY A 78 -9.14 -4.73 15.28
CA GLY A 78 -8.38 -5.75 16.01
C GLY A 78 -9.29 -6.82 16.61
N LYS A 79 -10.35 -6.42 17.30
CA LYS A 79 -11.34 -7.33 17.89
C LYS A 79 -12.10 -8.16 16.86
N ALA A 80 -12.47 -7.55 15.72
CA ALA A 80 -13.14 -8.25 14.62
C ALA A 80 -12.22 -9.31 13.98
N MET A 81 -10.94 -8.96 13.76
CA MET A 81 -9.94 -9.88 13.21
C MET A 81 -9.66 -11.04 14.17
N GLU A 82 -9.52 -10.78 15.48
CA GLU A 82 -9.38 -11.82 16.50
C GLU A 82 -10.62 -12.73 16.57
N ALA A 83 -11.83 -12.17 16.50
CA ALA A 83 -13.07 -12.95 16.49
C ALA A 83 -13.13 -13.86 15.26
N ARG A 84 -12.75 -13.36 14.09
CA ARG A 84 -12.65 -14.14 12.85
C ARG A 84 -11.61 -15.25 12.98
N GLN A 85 -10.43 -14.94 13.49
CA GLN A 85 -9.37 -15.92 13.74
C GLN A 85 -9.85 -17.04 14.69
N ARG A 86 -10.52 -16.70 15.80
CA ARG A 86 -11.10 -17.68 16.73
C ARG A 86 -12.17 -18.55 16.05
N GLN A 87 -12.99 -17.98 15.17
CA GLN A 87 -13.98 -18.74 14.40
C GLN A 87 -13.32 -19.72 13.43
N LEU A 88 -12.31 -19.28 12.69
CA LEU A 88 -11.55 -20.10 11.75
C LEU A 88 -10.76 -21.20 12.48
N ALA A 89 -10.21 -20.92 13.65
CA ALA A 89 -9.47 -21.88 14.48
C ALA A 89 -10.33 -23.11 14.92
N LYS A 90 -11.67 -22.99 14.89
CA LYS A 90 -12.57 -24.13 15.11
C LYS A 90 -12.58 -25.12 13.93
N ILE A 91 -12.16 -24.67 12.74
CA ILE A 91 -12.12 -25.51 11.52
C ILE A 91 -10.78 -26.26 11.43
N GLY A 92 -9.69 -25.62 11.86
CA GLY A 92 -8.35 -26.16 11.78
C GLY A 92 -7.25 -25.15 12.05
N ASN A 93 -6.05 -25.43 11.58
CA ASN A 93 -4.88 -24.57 11.71
C ASN A 93 -4.99 -23.38 10.76
N VAL A 94 -5.13 -22.18 11.30
CA VAL A 94 -5.25 -20.94 10.54
C VAL A 94 -3.85 -20.44 10.18
N VAL A 95 -3.52 -20.41 8.91
CA VAL A 95 -2.21 -19.95 8.42
C VAL A 95 -2.27 -18.52 7.88
N TYR A 96 -3.43 -18.05 7.46
CA TYR A 96 -3.63 -16.68 7.00
C TYR A 96 -5.07 -16.22 7.30
N VAL A 97 -5.24 -14.98 7.73
CA VAL A 97 -6.55 -14.35 7.95
C VAL A 97 -6.69 -13.16 7.00
N ALA A 98 -7.71 -13.23 6.14
CA ALA A 98 -8.05 -12.10 5.25
C ALA A 98 -8.50 -10.90 6.08
N ASP A 99 -8.11 -9.71 5.65
CA ASP A 99 -8.53 -8.46 6.27
C ASP A 99 -9.73 -7.83 5.54
N ASP A 100 -10.37 -6.86 6.21
CA ASP A 100 -11.49 -6.09 5.65
C ASP A 100 -10.99 -4.77 5.02
N ASN A 101 -9.70 -4.68 4.68
CA ASN A 101 -9.12 -3.46 4.12
C ASN A 101 -9.76 -3.09 2.79
N ARG A 102 -9.86 -1.78 2.55
CA ARG A 102 -10.33 -1.25 1.28
C ARG A 102 -9.38 -1.73 0.17
N ASN A 103 -9.94 -2.19 -0.93
CA ASN A 103 -9.19 -2.70 -2.08
C ASN A 103 -8.60 -1.57 -2.94
N VAL A 104 -7.99 -0.57 -2.28
CA VAL A 104 -7.52 0.67 -2.90
C VAL A 104 -6.14 1.01 -2.37
N ILE A 105 -5.19 1.25 -3.29
CA ILE A 105 -3.88 1.79 -2.94
C ILE A 105 -4.10 3.16 -2.30
N SER A 106 -3.60 3.36 -1.10
CA SER A 106 -3.77 4.59 -0.35
C SER A 106 -2.44 5.19 0.07
N LEU A 107 -2.35 6.51 -0.05
CA LEU A 107 -1.27 7.32 0.48
C LEU A 107 -1.84 8.18 1.60
N SER A 108 -1.19 8.22 2.75
CA SER A 108 -1.52 9.16 3.81
C SER A 108 -0.29 9.97 4.20
N VAL A 109 -0.46 11.28 4.42
CA VAL A 109 0.56 12.18 4.93
C VAL A 109 -0.07 12.94 6.08
N ASP A 110 0.58 12.98 7.25
CA ASP A 110 0.04 13.56 8.48
C ASP A 110 -1.39 13.09 8.82
N GLY A 111 -1.67 11.82 8.59
CA GLY A 111 -3.00 11.24 8.82
C GLY A 111 -4.08 11.64 7.80
N LYS A 112 -3.77 12.47 6.79
CA LYS A 112 -4.69 12.76 5.69
C LYS A 112 -4.59 11.68 4.63
N MET A 113 -5.67 10.93 4.44
CA MET A 113 -5.78 9.87 3.43
C MET A 113 -6.05 10.46 2.04
N ILE A 114 -5.33 9.96 1.04
CA ILE A 114 -5.49 10.27 -0.37
C ILE A 114 -5.85 9.00 -1.10
N ASP A 115 -7.02 9.00 -1.72
CA ASP A 115 -7.45 7.92 -2.59
C ASP A 115 -6.79 8.08 -3.97
N LEU A 116 -5.83 7.22 -4.26
CA LEU A 116 -5.09 7.23 -5.51
C LEU A 116 -5.81 6.48 -6.65
N ALA A 117 -6.82 5.67 -6.34
CA ALA A 117 -7.58 4.93 -7.35
C ALA A 117 -8.54 5.83 -8.13
N ALA A 118 -8.99 6.95 -7.55
CA ALA A 118 -9.89 7.90 -8.20
C ALA A 118 -9.31 8.56 -9.47
N ASN A 119 -7.99 8.42 -9.72
CA ASN A 119 -7.28 9.08 -10.82
C ASN A 119 -6.81 8.15 -11.95
N HIS A 120 -7.16 6.86 -11.95
CA HIS A 120 -6.65 5.92 -12.95
C HIS A 120 -7.76 5.10 -13.58
N GLY A 121 -8.14 5.51 -14.78
CA GLY A 121 -8.85 4.66 -15.74
C GLY A 121 -7.92 3.54 -16.22
N ASN A 122 -8.52 2.34 -16.38
CA ASN A 122 -7.98 1.14 -16.99
C ASN A 122 -7.16 0.20 -16.07
N GLY A 123 -7.84 -0.60 -15.30
CA GLY A 123 -7.77 -2.06 -15.12
C GLY A 123 -6.44 -2.82 -15.14
N LYS A 124 -5.28 -2.20 -14.89
CA LYS A 124 -4.02 -2.91 -14.70
C LYS A 124 -3.62 -2.88 -13.22
N SER A 125 -3.28 -4.05 -12.70
CA SER A 125 -2.89 -4.32 -11.33
C SER A 125 -1.57 -3.64 -10.90
N GLY A 126 -1.43 -2.33 -11.06
CA GLY A 126 -0.22 -1.62 -10.65
C GLY A 126 -0.40 -0.11 -10.66
N PHE A 127 0.23 0.54 -9.73
CA PHE A 127 0.25 1.99 -9.58
C PHE A 127 1.69 2.49 -9.49
N VAL A 128 2.00 3.55 -10.25
CA VAL A 128 3.30 4.23 -10.19
C VAL A 128 3.09 5.65 -9.67
N LEU A 129 3.73 5.97 -8.56
CA LEU A 129 3.78 7.31 -8.00
C LEU A 129 5.20 7.86 -8.17
N THR A 130 5.33 9.09 -8.69
CA THR A 130 6.61 9.79 -8.82
C THR A 130 6.76 10.88 -7.75
N ALA A 131 8.00 11.28 -7.44
CA ALA A 131 8.26 12.37 -6.50
C ALA A 131 7.55 13.66 -6.90
N ASP A 132 7.57 14.02 -8.20
CA ASP A 132 6.85 15.21 -8.72
C ASP A 132 5.35 15.17 -8.46
N LYS A 133 4.74 13.98 -8.56
CA LYS A 133 3.32 13.81 -8.27
C LYS A 133 3.02 13.90 -6.79
N LEU A 134 3.90 13.41 -5.93
CA LEU A 134 3.83 13.62 -4.48
C LEU A 134 3.92 15.10 -4.14
N VAL A 135 4.91 15.82 -4.67
CA VAL A 135 5.10 17.26 -4.47
C VAL A 135 3.87 18.05 -4.96
N SER A 136 3.29 17.70 -6.11
CA SER A 136 2.11 18.39 -6.64
C SER A 136 0.82 18.14 -5.83
N LEU A 137 0.74 17.01 -5.11
CA LEU A 137 -0.40 16.68 -4.24
C LEU A 137 -0.31 17.38 -2.88
N PHE A 138 0.91 17.66 -2.44
CA PHE A 138 1.20 18.35 -1.19
C PHE A 138 2.10 19.53 -1.54
N ASP A 139 1.65 20.74 -1.36
CA ASP A 139 2.47 21.95 -1.48
C ASP A 139 3.53 21.93 -0.36
N MET A 140 4.59 21.11 -0.58
CA MET A 140 5.56 20.77 0.45
C MET A 140 6.71 21.76 0.39
N SER A 141 6.82 22.56 1.42
CA SER A 141 8.04 23.35 1.67
C SER A 141 9.23 22.39 1.91
N GLU A 142 10.44 22.79 1.51
CA GLU A 142 11.69 22.02 1.76
C GLU A 142 11.92 21.68 3.26
N ASP A 143 11.21 22.33 4.16
CA ASP A 143 11.27 22.11 5.61
C ASP A 143 10.24 21.07 6.11
N ASN A 144 9.42 20.52 5.21
CA ASN A 144 8.39 19.59 5.61
C ASN A 144 8.96 18.19 5.87
N ARG A 145 9.07 17.82 7.16
CA ARG A 145 9.55 16.51 7.66
C ARG A 145 8.42 15.50 7.84
N ASP A 146 7.27 15.73 7.25
CA ASP A 146 6.12 14.85 7.41
C ASP A 146 6.41 13.45 6.88
N GLU A 147 5.91 12.45 7.59
CA GLU A 147 5.98 11.06 7.17
C GLU A 147 4.78 10.71 6.29
N ALA A 148 5.09 10.14 5.13
CA ALA A 148 4.11 9.54 4.25
C ALA A 148 4.00 8.03 4.49
N THR A 149 2.80 7.51 4.37
CA THR A 149 2.53 6.06 4.41
C THR A 149 1.85 5.64 3.13
N LEU A 150 2.51 4.77 2.35
CA LEU A 150 1.93 4.09 1.20
C LEU A 150 1.46 2.70 1.61
N SER A 151 0.17 2.40 1.43
CA SER A 151 -0.41 1.09 1.71
C SER A 151 -0.93 0.46 0.42
N VAL A 152 -0.48 -0.75 0.15
CA VAL A 152 -0.87 -1.55 -1.03
C VAL A 152 -1.84 -2.63 -0.57
N PRO A 153 -3.07 -2.66 -1.09
CA PRO A 153 -4.04 -3.66 -0.74
C PRO A 153 -3.70 -5.03 -1.34
N HIS A 154 -4.50 -6.03 -1.02
CA HIS A 154 -4.42 -7.35 -1.61
C HIS A 154 -4.70 -7.31 -3.12
N GLY A 155 -4.06 -8.21 -3.88
CA GLY A 155 -4.24 -8.35 -5.32
C GLY A 155 -3.68 -7.20 -6.17
N GLN A 156 -2.89 -6.32 -5.58
CA GLN A 156 -2.29 -5.18 -6.27
C GLN A 156 -0.80 -5.05 -5.96
N ILE A 157 -0.09 -4.37 -6.86
CA ILE A 157 1.32 -3.98 -6.72
C ILE A 157 1.41 -2.48 -6.93
N ALA A 158 2.24 -1.80 -6.18
CA ALA A 158 2.48 -0.37 -6.34
C ALA A 158 3.97 -0.08 -6.48
N THR A 159 4.31 0.88 -7.33
CA THR A 159 5.67 1.39 -7.45
C THR A 159 5.68 2.87 -7.07
N ILE A 160 6.65 3.24 -6.22
CA ILE A 160 6.91 4.63 -5.85
C ILE A 160 8.35 4.99 -6.20
N MET A 161 8.56 6.23 -6.59
CA MET A 161 9.88 6.84 -6.71
C MET A 161 10.00 7.94 -5.65
N LEU A 162 11.00 7.82 -4.77
CA LEU A 162 11.28 8.78 -3.71
C LEU A 162 12.02 10.01 -4.25
N ASP A 163 12.20 11.04 -3.43
CA ASP A 163 12.84 12.30 -3.78
C ASP A 163 14.34 12.18 -4.14
N ASP A 164 15.01 11.14 -3.62
CA ASP A 164 16.40 10.77 -3.97
C ASP A 164 16.51 9.94 -5.26
N SER A 165 15.41 9.73 -5.99
CA SER A 165 15.29 8.88 -7.18
C SER A 165 15.41 7.37 -6.87
N THR A 166 15.34 6.95 -5.62
CA THR A 166 15.18 5.54 -5.25
C THR A 166 13.80 5.05 -5.69
N ARG A 167 13.75 3.92 -6.40
CA ARG A 167 12.51 3.28 -6.81
C ARG A 167 12.20 2.09 -5.92
N ILE A 168 10.96 2.01 -5.45
CA ILE A 168 10.50 0.92 -4.60
C ILE A 168 9.21 0.35 -5.18
N THR A 169 9.18 -0.96 -5.44
CA THR A 169 7.97 -1.69 -5.82
C THR A 169 7.51 -2.50 -4.62
N LEU A 170 6.24 -2.34 -4.23
CA LEU A 170 5.63 -3.02 -3.07
C LEU A 170 4.67 -4.11 -3.53
N ASN A 171 4.76 -5.29 -2.90
CA ASN A 171 3.83 -6.40 -3.11
C ASN A 171 2.49 -6.18 -2.39
N ALA A 172 1.51 -7.00 -2.72
CA ALA A 172 0.18 -7.03 -2.10
C ALA A 172 0.26 -7.16 -0.57
N GLY A 173 -0.57 -6.40 0.13
CA GLY A 173 -0.62 -6.39 1.60
C GLY A 173 0.58 -5.70 2.26
N SER A 174 1.34 -4.88 1.52
CA SER A 174 2.52 -4.20 2.04
C SER A 174 2.25 -2.75 2.39
N LYS A 175 3.04 -2.23 3.33
CA LYS A 175 3.00 -0.85 3.81
C LYS A 175 4.42 -0.30 3.90
N LEU A 176 4.64 0.89 3.33
CA LEU A 176 5.89 1.62 3.40
C LEU A 176 5.66 2.96 4.10
N VAL A 177 6.46 3.25 5.11
CA VAL A 177 6.52 4.56 5.76
C VAL A 177 7.84 5.21 5.38
N PHE A 178 7.79 6.44 4.92
CA PHE A 178 8.96 7.18 4.42
C PHE A 178 8.78 8.68 4.64
N PRO A 179 9.87 9.45 4.84
CA PRO A 179 9.76 10.90 4.90
C PRO A 179 9.45 11.46 3.51
N CYS A 180 8.65 12.51 3.45
CA CYS A 180 8.34 13.20 2.20
C CYS A 180 9.60 13.73 1.52
N HIS A 181 10.59 14.17 2.32
CA HIS A 181 11.94 14.55 1.90
C HIS A 181 13.00 13.95 2.81
N PHE A 182 14.07 13.44 2.22
CA PHE A 182 15.24 13.02 2.99
C PHE A 182 16.06 14.23 3.40
N ASP A 183 16.62 14.20 4.61
CA ASP A 183 17.58 15.20 5.06
C ASP A 183 18.80 15.24 4.11
N LYS A 184 19.36 16.45 3.92
CA LYS A 184 20.55 16.66 3.06
C LYS A 184 21.80 15.94 3.62
N GLU A 185 21.80 15.66 4.91
CA GLU A 185 22.86 14.93 5.61
C GLU A 185 22.26 13.79 6.43
N GLY A 186 23.05 12.75 6.72
CA GLY A 186 22.62 11.62 7.54
C GLY A 186 22.11 10.42 6.72
N MET A 187 21.19 9.66 7.27
CA MET A 187 20.69 8.41 6.66
C MET A 187 19.32 8.61 6.01
N ARG A 188 19.13 8.02 4.83
CA ARG A 188 17.82 7.90 4.16
C ARG A 188 17.06 6.71 4.74
N LYS A 189 16.10 6.95 5.63
CA LYS A 189 15.42 5.88 6.37
C LYS A 189 13.98 5.70 5.89
N VAL A 190 13.59 4.44 5.69
CA VAL A 190 12.22 4.02 5.45
C VAL A 190 11.86 2.83 6.35
N SER A 191 10.56 2.61 6.58
CA SER A 191 10.09 1.44 7.33
C SER A 191 9.15 0.61 6.46
N LEU A 192 9.40 -0.70 6.39
CA LEU A 192 8.63 -1.65 5.58
C LEU A 192 7.93 -2.67 6.49
N GLN A 193 6.64 -2.87 6.24
CA GLN A 193 5.87 -4.03 6.65
C GLN A 193 5.36 -4.73 5.39
N GLY A 194 5.72 -5.98 5.17
CA GLY A 194 5.37 -6.68 3.94
C GLY A 194 6.57 -7.00 3.05
N GLU A 195 6.44 -6.83 1.74
CA GLU A 195 7.48 -7.14 0.77
C GLU A 195 7.70 -5.99 -0.19
N GLY A 196 8.97 -5.65 -0.42
CA GLY A 196 9.37 -4.58 -1.29
C GLY A 196 10.68 -4.89 -2.03
N TYR A 197 10.66 -4.57 -3.32
CA TYR A 197 11.83 -4.58 -4.19
C TYR A 197 12.37 -3.17 -4.33
N PHE A 198 13.65 -3.01 -4.01
CA PHE A 198 14.32 -1.71 -3.90
C PHE A 198 15.38 -1.56 -4.98
N GLU A 199 15.32 -0.47 -5.74
CA GLU A 199 16.36 0.01 -6.66
C GLU A 199 16.89 1.31 -6.07
N VAL A 200 17.84 1.21 -5.13
CA VAL A 200 18.33 2.36 -4.37
C VAL A 200 19.33 3.17 -5.16
N LYS A 201 19.09 4.48 -5.24
CA LYS A 201 20.05 5.42 -5.86
C LYS A 201 21.34 5.46 -5.06
N HIS A 202 22.48 5.31 -5.77
CA HIS A 202 23.79 5.31 -5.15
C HIS A 202 24.14 6.67 -4.52
N ASP A 203 24.52 6.64 -3.24
CA ASP A 203 25.00 7.79 -2.46
C ASP A 203 25.88 7.28 -1.30
N GLU A 204 27.19 7.46 -1.43
CA GLU A 204 28.18 7.00 -0.45
C GLU A 204 28.14 7.77 0.87
N HIS A 205 27.61 9.01 0.84
CA HIS A 205 27.57 9.89 2.01
C HIS A 205 26.28 9.75 2.83
N ARG A 206 25.21 9.25 2.21
CA ARG A 206 23.91 9.07 2.85
C ARG A 206 23.42 7.64 2.68
N PRO A 207 23.79 6.71 3.57
CA PRO A 207 23.29 5.35 3.55
C PRO A 207 21.77 5.30 3.52
N PHE A 208 21.21 4.34 2.77
CA PHE A 208 19.78 4.04 2.75
C PHE A 208 19.48 2.89 3.71
N VAL A 209 18.50 3.07 4.59
CA VAL A 209 18.16 2.11 5.63
C VAL A 209 16.69 1.70 5.50
N VAL A 210 16.43 0.40 5.33
CA VAL A 210 15.09 -0.18 5.40
C VAL A 210 14.92 -0.84 6.76
N ASN A 211 14.07 -0.28 7.61
CA ASN A 211 13.67 -0.87 8.87
C ASN A 211 12.50 -1.83 8.63
N GLY A 212 12.70 -3.10 8.94
CA GLY A 212 11.67 -4.13 8.90
C GLY A 212 11.43 -4.75 10.27
N ARG A 213 10.54 -5.73 10.31
CA ARG A 213 10.35 -6.50 11.53
C ARG A 213 11.62 -7.31 11.83
N GLN A 214 12.21 -7.11 13.01
CA GLN A 214 13.40 -7.82 13.51
C GLN A 214 14.67 -7.65 12.67
N LEU A 215 14.72 -6.77 11.69
CA LEU A 215 15.91 -6.51 10.89
C LEU A 215 15.99 -5.04 10.48
N ALA A 216 17.22 -4.60 10.22
CA ALA A 216 17.51 -3.38 9.50
C ALA A 216 18.43 -3.70 8.32
N VAL A 217 18.14 -3.16 7.15
CA VAL A 217 18.93 -3.35 5.93
C VAL A 217 19.58 -2.04 5.56
N THR A 218 20.91 -2.00 5.49
CA THR A 218 21.66 -0.80 5.16
C THR A 218 22.43 -0.99 3.85
N VAL A 219 22.27 -0.02 2.93
CA VAL A 219 22.91 -0.02 1.61
C VAL A 219 23.38 1.37 1.21
N LEU A 220 24.29 1.46 0.23
CA LEU A 220 24.74 2.74 -0.37
C LEU A 220 24.14 2.98 -1.76
N GLY A 221 23.81 1.92 -2.50
CA GLY A 221 23.26 1.97 -3.85
C GLY A 221 23.22 0.55 -4.42
N THR A 222 22.06 -0.08 -4.36
CA THR A 222 21.93 -1.53 -4.36
C THR A 222 20.55 -1.91 -4.89
N VAL A 223 20.47 -3.06 -5.56
CA VAL A 223 19.20 -3.67 -5.98
C VAL A 223 18.97 -4.92 -5.12
N PHE A 224 17.89 -4.94 -4.35
CA PHE A 224 17.58 -6.01 -3.40
C PHE A 224 16.08 -6.13 -3.14
N ASP A 225 15.66 -7.26 -2.62
CA ASP A 225 14.30 -7.53 -2.14
C ASP A 225 14.30 -7.73 -0.62
N VAL A 226 13.30 -7.19 0.05
CA VAL A 226 13.06 -7.40 1.48
C VAL A 226 11.64 -7.91 1.68
N ARG A 227 11.50 -9.04 2.36
CA ARG A 227 10.22 -9.60 2.77
C ARG A 227 10.16 -9.74 4.28
N CYS A 228 9.22 -9.05 4.92
CA CYS A 228 9.07 -8.99 6.38
C CYS A 228 7.61 -8.88 6.80
N PHE A 229 6.75 -9.82 6.34
CA PHE A 229 5.37 -9.96 6.82
C PHE A 229 5.32 -10.47 8.27
N ASP A 230 4.28 -10.09 9.02
CA ASP A 230 4.19 -10.34 10.47
C ASP A 230 4.23 -11.84 10.86
N GLN A 231 3.72 -12.73 10.00
CA GLN A 231 3.61 -14.17 10.30
C GLN A 231 4.61 -15.02 9.54
N GLU A 232 5.62 -14.41 8.92
CA GLU A 232 6.63 -15.07 8.11
C GLU A 232 8.03 -14.79 8.67
N GLN A 233 8.98 -15.66 8.32
CA GLN A 233 10.37 -15.39 8.58
C GLN A 233 10.86 -14.27 7.66
N PRO A 234 11.43 -13.18 8.20
CA PRO A 234 12.01 -12.14 7.40
C PRO A 234 13.14 -12.65 6.52
N ARG A 235 13.20 -12.14 5.28
CA ARG A 235 14.27 -12.49 4.34
C ARG A 235 14.69 -11.27 3.52
N VAL A 236 15.96 -11.26 3.13
CA VAL A 236 16.58 -10.24 2.30
C VAL A 236 17.37 -10.91 1.20
N ALA A 237 17.05 -10.66 -0.07
CA ALA A 237 17.77 -11.16 -1.22
C ALA A 237 18.52 -10.04 -1.92
N LEU A 238 19.79 -10.26 -2.24
CA LEU A 238 20.63 -9.28 -2.92
C LEU A 238 20.78 -9.63 -4.40
N LEU A 239 20.44 -8.68 -5.28
CA LEU A 239 20.60 -8.82 -6.72
C LEU A 239 21.88 -8.13 -7.21
N GLU A 240 22.08 -6.86 -6.83
CA GLU A 240 23.23 -6.07 -7.26
C GLU A 240 23.77 -5.20 -6.11
N GLY A 241 25.09 -5.03 -6.04
CA GLY A 241 25.74 -4.19 -5.06
C GLY A 241 26.13 -4.91 -3.77
N LYS A 242 25.86 -4.31 -2.63
CA LYS A 242 26.20 -4.83 -1.30
C LYS A 242 25.11 -4.47 -0.29
N VAL A 243 24.74 -5.43 0.55
CA VAL A 243 23.75 -5.27 1.61
C VAL A 243 24.37 -5.64 2.95
N SER A 244 24.12 -4.82 3.97
CA SER A 244 24.29 -5.19 5.38
C SER A 244 22.92 -5.45 6.00
N VAL A 245 22.66 -6.69 6.41
CA VAL A 245 21.47 -7.07 7.18
C VAL A 245 21.85 -7.10 8.66
N GLU A 246 21.20 -6.29 9.46
CA GLU A 246 21.43 -6.22 10.91
C GLU A 246 20.24 -6.82 11.67
N VAL A 247 20.53 -7.79 12.55
CA VAL A 247 19.58 -8.39 13.48
C VAL A 247 20.23 -8.38 14.86
N ASP A 248 19.54 -7.85 15.87
CA ASP A 248 20.05 -7.74 17.25
C ASP A 248 21.46 -7.12 17.31
N GLN A 249 21.70 -6.07 16.52
CA GLN A 249 22.97 -5.34 16.39
C GLN A 249 24.13 -6.20 15.80
N GLN A 250 23.83 -7.32 15.22
CA GLN A 250 24.82 -8.17 14.54
C GLN A 250 24.66 -8.02 13.01
N PRO A 251 25.63 -7.44 12.30
CA PRO A 251 25.58 -7.27 10.87
C PRO A 251 26.00 -8.55 10.14
N THR A 252 25.20 -8.90 9.12
CA THR A 252 25.53 -9.93 8.13
C THR A 252 25.62 -9.28 6.76
N ILE A 253 26.75 -9.47 6.07
CA ILE A 253 26.95 -8.90 4.73
C ILE A 253 26.54 -9.91 3.69
N LEU A 254 25.78 -9.46 2.69
CA LEU A 254 25.39 -10.26 1.53
C LEU A 254 26.18 -9.85 0.29
N GLU A 255 26.45 -10.82 -0.55
CA GLU A 255 26.96 -10.68 -1.92
C GLU A 255 25.84 -10.94 -2.94
N PRO A 256 25.94 -10.42 -4.17
CA PRO A 256 24.94 -10.67 -5.20
C PRO A 256 24.64 -12.15 -5.40
N GLY A 257 23.34 -12.49 -5.51
CA GLY A 257 22.86 -13.86 -5.61
C GLY A 257 22.71 -14.58 -4.27
N GLN A 258 22.86 -13.89 -3.13
CA GLN A 258 22.61 -14.43 -1.80
C GLN A 258 21.28 -13.96 -1.21
N ILE A 259 20.71 -14.81 -0.36
CA ILE A 259 19.52 -14.51 0.46
C ILE A 259 19.84 -14.78 1.93
N ALA A 260 19.54 -13.79 2.78
CA ALA A 260 19.54 -13.94 4.23
C ALA A 260 18.14 -14.27 4.72
N MET A 261 18.01 -15.25 5.61
CA MET A 261 16.77 -15.60 6.29
C MET A 261 16.95 -15.45 7.80
N VAL A 262 16.01 -14.73 8.45
CA VAL A 262 16.06 -14.46 9.88
C VAL A 262 15.20 -15.48 10.61
N GLY A 263 15.86 -16.40 11.35
CA GLY A 263 15.19 -17.39 12.18
C GLY A 263 14.51 -16.77 13.42
N ALA A 264 13.60 -17.52 14.03
CA ALA A 264 12.87 -17.11 15.22
C ALA A 264 13.76 -16.72 16.42
N SER A 265 14.98 -17.27 16.49
CA SER A 265 15.98 -16.97 17.52
C SER A 265 16.86 -15.77 17.20
N GLY A 266 16.60 -15.03 16.10
CA GLY A 266 17.48 -13.96 15.63
C GLY A 266 18.71 -14.44 14.85
N PHE A 267 18.89 -15.75 14.69
CA PHE A 267 19.98 -16.29 13.87
C PHE A 267 19.72 -16.00 12.38
N VAL A 268 20.75 -15.52 11.67
CA VAL A 268 20.69 -15.24 10.23
C VAL A 268 21.41 -16.35 9.47
N SER A 269 20.69 -17.09 8.64
CA SER A 269 21.30 -18.00 7.65
C SER A 269 21.45 -17.30 6.30
N VAL A 270 22.53 -17.59 5.59
CA VAL A 270 22.80 -17.07 4.24
C VAL A 270 22.90 -18.24 3.28
N GLU A 271 22.12 -18.17 2.21
CA GLU A 271 22.03 -19.20 1.18
C GLU A 271 22.12 -18.58 -0.22
N THR A 272 22.26 -19.40 -1.26
CA THR A 272 22.14 -18.95 -2.64
C THR A 272 20.66 -18.64 -2.94
N ALA A 273 20.39 -17.45 -3.49
CA ALA A 273 19.04 -17.04 -3.84
C ALA A 273 18.62 -17.62 -5.20
N ASP A 274 17.41 -18.18 -5.27
CA ASP A 274 16.70 -18.35 -6.52
C ASP A 274 16.06 -17.00 -6.91
N ILE A 275 16.71 -16.31 -7.84
CA ILE A 275 16.29 -14.96 -8.25
C ILE A 275 14.92 -14.96 -8.95
N ASP A 276 14.59 -16.00 -9.72
CA ASP A 276 13.28 -16.13 -10.38
C ASP A 276 12.17 -16.27 -9.34
N GLN A 277 12.42 -17.01 -8.28
CA GLN A 277 11.52 -17.14 -7.14
C GLN A 277 11.37 -15.84 -6.36
N VAL A 278 12.47 -15.13 -6.10
CA VAL A 278 12.46 -13.83 -5.41
C VAL A 278 11.66 -12.81 -6.21
N LEU A 279 11.82 -12.78 -7.53
CA LEU A 279 11.20 -11.78 -8.42
C LEU A 279 9.85 -12.19 -9.02
N GLY A 280 9.42 -13.43 -8.84
CA GLY A 280 8.17 -13.95 -9.39
C GLY A 280 6.98 -13.03 -9.14
N TRP A 281 6.83 -12.56 -7.90
CA TRP A 281 5.74 -11.68 -7.51
C TRP A 281 5.74 -10.34 -8.28
N LYS A 282 6.92 -9.75 -8.49
CA LYS A 282 7.10 -8.49 -9.20
C LYS A 282 6.81 -8.66 -10.70
N ASN A 283 7.08 -9.84 -11.24
CA ASN A 283 6.84 -10.22 -12.64
C ASN A 283 5.39 -10.70 -12.88
N GLY A 284 4.52 -10.61 -11.86
CA GLY A 284 3.11 -11.01 -11.97
C GLY A 284 2.89 -12.52 -11.92
N LEU A 285 3.83 -13.26 -11.36
CA LEU A 285 3.79 -14.72 -11.24
C LEU A 285 3.66 -15.17 -9.78
N PHE A 286 2.92 -16.23 -9.57
CA PHE A 286 3.17 -17.17 -8.50
C PHE A 286 4.26 -18.11 -9.00
N TYR A 287 5.45 -18.02 -8.43
CA TYR A 287 6.56 -18.90 -8.77
C TYR A 287 7.04 -19.58 -7.51
N PHE A 288 6.98 -20.90 -7.50
CA PHE A 288 7.32 -21.74 -6.37
C PHE A 288 8.24 -22.88 -6.82
N ASP A 289 9.38 -22.99 -6.18
CA ASP A 289 10.35 -24.04 -6.39
C ASP A 289 10.70 -24.71 -5.05
N GLY A 290 9.97 -25.78 -4.71
CA GLY A 290 10.16 -26.52 -3.46
C GLY A 290 9.57 -25.87 -2.21
N GLN A 291 8.67 -24.87 -2.33
CA GLN A 291 7.97 -24.31 -1.19
C GLN A 291 6.94 -25.28 -0.62
N SER A 292 6.72 -25.16 0.70
CA SER A 292 5.66 -25.89 1.37
C SER A 292 4.27 -25.41 0.93
N LEU A 293 3.29 -26.30 0.93
CA LEU A 293 1.90 -25.95 0.65
C LEU A 293 1.40 -24.84 1.60
N ARG A 294 1.91 -24.79 2.84
CA ARG A 294 1.67 -23.70 3.77
C ARG A 294 2.09 -22.35 3.19
N GLU A 295 3.33 -22.22 2.71
CA GLU A 295 3.88 -20.97 2.17
C GLU A 295 3.14 -20.54 0.90
N ILE A 296 2.85 -21.50 0.01
CA ILE A 296 2.08 -21.30 -1.20
C ILE A 296 0.68 -20.74 -0.87
N MET A 297 -0.01 -21.40 0.06
CA MET A 297 -1.36 -20.99 0.45
C MET A 297 -1.39 -19.66 1.20
N MET A 298 -0.36 -19.31 1.97
CA MET A 298 -0.23 -17.99 2.59
C MET A 298 -0.08 -16.88 1.53
N GLU A 299 0.77 -17.10 0.51
CA GLU A 299 0.96 -16.15 -0.59
C GLU A 299 -0.33 -15.97 -1.40
N MET A 300 -1.01 -17.07 -1.74
CA MET A 300 -2.31 -17.03 -2.43
C MET A 300 -3.39 -16.38 -1.59
N GLY A 301 -3.44 -16.69 -0.29
CA GLY A 301 -4.37 -16.06 0.66
C GLY A 301 -4.19 -14.55 0.70
N ARG A 302 -2.96 -14.08 0.73
CA ARG A 302 -2.61 -12.65 0.69
C ARG A 302 -3.01 -12.00 -0.62
N TRP A 303 -2.69 -12.64 -1.75
CA TRP A 303 -3.02 -12.09 -3.07
C TRP A 303 -4.53 -11.98 -3.30
N TYR A 304 -5.27 -13.06 -3.00
CA TYR A 304 -6.73 -13.08 -3.22
C TYR A 304 -7.56 -12.53 -2.05
N ASN A 305 -6.91 -12.06 -0.99
CA ASN A 305 -7.56 -11.65 0.27
C ASN A 305 -8.52 -12.72 0.81
N MET A 306 -8.04 -13.95 0.93
CA MET A 306 -8.82 -15.06 1.44
C MET A 306 -8.13 -15.70 2.64
N SER A 307 -8.86 -15.90 3.73
CA SER A 307 -8.35 -16.64 4.88
C SER A 307 -8.01 -18.09 4.49
N VAL A 308 -6.93 -18.62 5.03
CA VAL A 308 -6.49 -19.98 4.73
C VAL A 308 -6.45 -20.81 6.01
N VAL A 309 -7.11 -21.96 5.97
CA VAL A 309 -7.22 -22.88 7.09
C VAL A 309 -6.86 -24.30 6.64
N PHE A 310 -5.90 -24.93 7.30
CA PHE A 310 -5.62 -26.34 7.16
C PHE A 310 -6.47 -27.14 8.16
N ALA A 311 -7.46 -27.87 7.65
CA ALA A 311 -8.32 -28.74 8.48
C ALA A 311 -7.52 -29.91 9.11
N SER A 312 -6.41 -30.27 8.49
CA SER A 312 -5.44 -31.23 8.95
C SER A 312 -4.02 -30.75 8.62
N ASN A 313 -3.04 -31.05 9.47
CA ASN A 313 -1.65 -30.68 9.21
C ASN A 313 -0.94 -31.69 8.28
N HIS A 314 -1.62 -32.70 7.76
CA HIS A 314 -1.00 -33.77 6.98
C HIS A 314 -0.29 -33.28 5.72
N HIS A 315 -0.85 -32.28 5.03
CA HIS A 315 -0.30 -31.74 3.79
C HIS A 315 0.42 -30.40 3.96
N ILE A 316 0.57 -29.90 5.20
CA ILE A 316 1.05 -28.53 5.45
C ILE A 316 2.48 -28.32 4.95
N ASP A 317 3.32 -29.35 5.02
CA ASP A 317 4.73 -29.34 4.63
C ASP A 317 4.97 -29.99 3.25
N GLU A 318 3.90 -30.34 2.50
CA GLU A 318 4.02 -30.86 1.13
C GLU A 318 4.72 -29.83 0.25
N ARG A 319 5.83 -30.23 -0.39
CA ARG A 319 6.64 -29.32 -1.21
C ARG A 319 6.24 -29.44 -2.67
N LEU A 320 6.02 -28.28 -3.29
CA LEU A 320 5.51 -28.20 -4.66
C LEU A 320 6.41 -27.29 -5.52
N HIS A 321 6.42 -27.61 -6.82
CA HIS A 321 7.11 -26.87 -7.85
C HIS A 321 6.08 -26.45 -8.90
N PHE A 322 5.77 -25.18 -9.03
CA PHE A 322 4.88 -24.72 -10.09
C PHE A 322 4.97 -23.20 -10.28
N SER A 323 4.55 -22.77 -11.47
CA SER A 323 4.45 -21.35 -11.80
C SER A 323 3.11 -21.07 -12.46
N MET A 324 2.51 -19.91 -12.13
CA MET A 324 1.20 -19.48 -12.61
C MET A 324 1.10 -17.96 -12.62
N GLU A 325 0.38 -17.40 -13.57
CA GLU A 325 0.08 -15.96 -13.55
C GLU A 325 -0.82 -15.57 -12.37
N ARG A 326 -0.52 -14.43 -11.74
CA ARG A 326 -1.35 -13.85 -10.66
C ARG A 326 -2.67 -13.27 -11.15
N SER A 327 -2.81 -13.07 -12.46
CA SER A 327 -4.01 -12.53 -13.10
C SER A 327 -5.20 -13.50 -13.13
N VAL A 328 -4.97 -14.81 -12.91
CA VAL A 328 -6.03 -15.81 -12.91
C VAL A 328 -6.95 -15.66 -11.69
N SER A 329 -8.19 -16.12 -11.81
CA SER A 329 -9.12 -16.14 -10.67
C SER A 329 -8.67 -17.13 -9.58
N VAL A 330 -9.09 -16.91 -8.33
CA VAL A 330 -8.81 -17.84 -7.23
C VAL A 330 -9.31 -19.26 -7.52
N ALA A 331 -10.46 -19.39 -8.18
CA ALA A 331 -11.01 -20.70 -8.54
C ALA A 331 -10.12 -21.45 -9.54
N GLU A 332 -9.60 -20.75 -10.54
CA GLU A 332 -8.67 -21.32 -11.52
C GLU A 332 -7.32 -21.63 -10.88
N ALA A 333 -6.80 -20.74 -10.03
CA ALA A 333 -5.57 -20.96 -9.30
C ALA A 333 -5.61 -22.23 -8.44
N ILE A 334 -6.71 -22.41 -7.68
CA ILE A 334 -6.89 -23.61 -6.85
C ILE A 334 -7.08 -24.85 -7.73
N ARG A 335 -7.78 -24.75 -8.86
CA ARG A 335 -7.93 -25.88 -9.80
C ARG A 335 -6.57 -26.35 -10.32
N GLN A 336 -5.69 -25.44 -10.72
CA GLN A 336 -4.35 -25.77 -11.18
C GLN A 336 -3.49 -26.38 -10.06
N LEU A 337 -3.53 -25.80 -8.85
CA LEU A 337 -2.80 -26.31 -7.70
C LEU A 337 -3.24 -27.75 -7.35
N GLN A 338 -4.54 -28.06 -7.42
CA GLN A 338 -5.08 -29.40 -7.15
C GLN A 338 -4.64 -30.47 -8.15
N LEU A 339 -4.09 -30.09 -9.32
CA LEU A 339 -3.54 -31.08 -10.28
C LEU A 339 -2.18 -31.61 -9.82
N ILE A 340 -1.50 -30.92 -8.92
CA ILE A 340 -0.11 -31.24 -8.51
C ILE A 340 0.04 -31.52 -7.02
N CYS A 341 -0.92 -31.11 -6.17
CA CYS A 341 -0.89 -31.40 -4.74
C CYS A 341 -1.79 -32.60 -4.40
N THR A 342 -1.48 -33.26 -3.28
CA THR A 342 -2.28 -34.38 -2.77
C THR A 342 -3.43 -33.91 -1.87
N ALA A 343 -3.41 -32.65 -1.44
CA ALA A 343 -4.44 -32.05 -0.60
C ALA A 343 -5.73 -31.74 -1.39
N SER A 344 -6.88 -31.90 -0.73
CA SER A 344 -8.16 -31.39 -1.25
C SER A 344 -8.36 -29.94 -0.80
N ILE A 345 -8.51 -29.02 -1.76
CA ILE A 345 -8.62 -27.59 -1.47
C ILE A 345 -10.03 -27.10 -1.85
N GLN A 346 -10.72 -26.46 -0.92
CA GLN A 346 -12.08 -25.95 -1.10
C GLN A 346 -12.11 -24.44 -0.91
N VAL A 347 -12.63 -23.73 -1.91
CA VAL A 347 -12.88 -22.28 -1.83
C VAL A 347 -14.31 -22.04 -1.35
N LYS A 348 -14.47 -21.23 -0.30
CA LYS A 348 -15.75 -20.76 0.21
C LYS A 348 -15.90 -19.24 0.00
N PRO A 349 -16.35 -18.79 -1.18
CA PRO A 349 -16.38 -17.37 -1.53
C PRO A 349 -17.20 -16.53 -0.56
N GLY A 350 -18.37 -17.03 -0.12
CA GLY A 350 -19.25 -16.33 0.82
C GLY A 350 -18.67 -16.13 2.22
N GLN A 351 -17.53 -16.79 2.53
CA GLN A 351 -16.80 -16.66 3.79
C GLN A 351 -15.38 -16.11 3.59
N ASN A 352 -14.99 -15.77 2.36
CA ASN A 352 -13.61 -15.40 1.99
C ASN A 352 -12.57 -16.35 2.60
N THR A 353 -12.78 -17.68 2.43
CA THR A 353 -11.96 -18.69 3.10
C THR A 353 -11.60 -19.83 2.14
N ILE A 354 -10.36 -20.25 2.18
CA ILE A 354 -9.81 -21.46 1.54
C ILE A 354 -9.58 -22.48 2.64
N ILE A 355 -10.10 -23.70 2.46
CA ILE A 355 -9.92 -24.81 3.39
C ILE A 355 -9.11 -25.90 2.67
N VAL A 356 -7.97 -26.27 3.27
CA VAL A 356 -7.08 -27.35 2.83
C VAL A 356 -7.33 -28.57 3.72
N LYS A 357 -7.61 -29.74 3.10
CA LYS A 357 -7.96 -30.99 3.78
C LYS A 357 -6.98 -32.09 3.42
#